data_c93a6fff4706134646e840a511a0ea8f
#
_entry.id   c93a6fff4706134646e840a511a0ea8f
#
_cell.length_a   1.000
_cell.length_b   1.000
_cell.length_c   1.000
_cell.angle_alpha   90.00
_cell.angle_beta   90.00
_cell.angle_gamma   90.00
#
_symmetry.space_group_name_H-M   'P 1'
#
loop_
_entity.id
_entity.type
_entity.pdbx_description
1 polymer ?
#
loop_
_entity_poly.entity_id
_entity_poly.type
_entity_poly.pdbx_seq_one_letter_code
_entity_poly.pdbx_strand_id
1 'polypeptide(L)'
;MKIERPQHEIWLQKPGELGIYQQIERAGRVCYKSENNTTNDSAKPFVDRMIQSEHYAMLEHGTVYLVCNHGELPLYTTNKFSRCHTINGKDYITTNLRVLAENKAMDDLKYFSGYEEGKHELRITVHFTTQIAITREYNRHRANSMAEQSTRYCNYSKNKFDNE
;
A
#
# COMPACT_ATOMS: atom_id res chain seq x y z
N MET A 1 27.77 -13.10 5.99
CA MET A 1 27.22 -11.95 5.24
C MET A 1 26.68 -12.45 3.92
N LYS A 2 25.37 -12.40 3.74
CA LYS A 2 24.70 -12.85 2.50
C LYS A 2 24.82 -11.74 1.45
N ILE A 3 25.41 -12.05 0.30
CA ILE A 3 25.50 -11.11 -0.83
C ILE A 3 24.39 -11.44 -1.79
N GLU A 4 23.45 -10.52 -1.98
CA GLU A 4 22.37 -10.65 -2.95
C GLU A 4 22.61 -9.76 -4.16
N ARG A 5 22.19 -10.23 -5.34
CA ARG A 5 22.24 -9.40 -6.55
C ARG A 5 21.05 -8.42 -6.54
N PRO A 6 21.25 -7.19 -7.04
CA PRO A 6 20.12 -6.29 -7.23
C PRO A 6 19.05 -6.93 -8.12
N GLN A 7 17.79 -6.83 -7.66
CA GLN A 7 16.64 -7.40 -8.37
C GLN A 7 15.38 -6.61 -8.08
N HIS A 8 14.35 -6.81 -8.87
CA HIS A 8 13.03 -6.25 -8.65
C HIS A 8 11.95 -7.27 -8.97
N GLU A 9 10.79 -7.08 -8.37
CA GLU A 9 9.60 -7.90 -8.57
C GLU A 9 8.37 -6.99 -8.58
N ILE A 10 7.44 -7.23 -9.49
CA ILE A 10 6.16 -6.52 -9.52
C ILE A 10 5.17 -7.28 -8.65
N TRP A 11 4.61 -6.59 -7.68
CA TRP A 11 3.58 -7.11 -6.79
C TRP A 11 2.21 -6.57 -7.20
N LEU A 12 1.42 -7.40 -7.86
CA LEU A 12 0.05 -7.06 -8.18
C LEU A 12 -0.83 -7.27 -6.95
N GLN A 13 -1.67 -6.29 -6.64
CA GLN A 13 -2.68 -6.41 -5.61
C GLN A 13 -3.73 -7.43 -6.04
N LYS A 14 -4.06 -8.35 -5.14
CA LYS A 14 -5.13 -9.34 -5.40
C LYS A 14 -6.50 -8.65 -5.49
N PRO A 15 -7.46 -9.20 -6.24
CA PRO A 15 -8.82 -8.68 -6.28
C PRO A 15 -9.52 -8.72 -4.92
N GLY A 16 -10.51 -7.85 -4.76
CA GLY A 16 -11.35 -7.79 -3.57
C GLY A 16 -10.75 -6.97 -2.42
N GLU A 17 -11.56 -6.66 -1.44
CA GLU A 17 -11.18 -5.87 -0.26
C GLU A 17 -10.05 -6.53 0.53
N LEU A 18 -10.09 -7.87 0.68
CA LEU A 18 -9.02 -8.61 1.33
C LEU A 18 -7.67 -8.42 0.61
N GLY A 19 -7.69 -8.27 -0.71
CA GLY A 19 -6.48 -7.99 -1.50
C GLY A 19 -5.82 -6.67 -1.13
N ILE A 20 -6.60 -5.66 -0.75
CA ILE A 20 -6.08 -4.38 -0.24
C ILE A 20 -5.27 -4.63 1.04
N TYR A 21 -5.85 -5.35 2.00
CA TYR A 21 -5.21 -5.64 3.29
C TYR A 21 -3.96 -6.51 3.13
N GLN A 22 -4.01 -7.52 2.26
CA GLN A 22 -2.85 -8.38 1.95
C GLN A 22 -1.70 -7.59 1.32
N GLN A 23 -1.99 -6.63 0.45
CA GLN A 23 -0.96 -5.79 -0.17
C GLN A 23 -0.29 -4.88 0.86
N ILE A 24 -1.08 -4.28 1.76
CA ILE A 24 -0.57 -3.45 2.87
C ILE A 24 0.29 -4.30 3.81
N GLU A 25 -0.19 -5.47 4.21
CA GLU A 25 0.56 -6.37 5.08
C GLU A 25 1.88 -6.78 4.44
N ARG A 26 1.87 -7.16 3.16
CA ARG A 26 3.07 -7.56 2.41
C ARG A 26 4.13 -6.45 2.44
N ALA A 27 3.74 -5.20 2.13
CA ALA A 27 4.65 -4.05 2.18
C ALA A 27 5.13 -3.73 3.60
N GLY A 28 4.22 -3.73 4.57
CA GLY A 28 4.54 -3.43 5.97
C GLY A 28 5.48 -4.46 6.59
N ARG A 29 5.34 -5.73 6.25
CA ARG A 29 6.22 -6.78 6.77
C ARG A 29 7.64 -6.67 6.26
N VAL A 30 7.86 -6.18 5.04
CA VAL A 30 9.21 -5.84 4.56
C VAL A 30 9.87 -4.81 5.47
N CYS A 31 9.14 -3.77 5.88
CA CYS A 31 9.69 -2.74 6.79
C CYS A 31 10.21 -3.33 8.11
N TYR A 32 9.53 -4.32 8.64
CA TYR A 32 9.82 -4.92 9.94
C TYR A 32 10.58 -6.26 9.85
N LYS A 33 10.93 -6.70 8.63
CA LYS A 33 11.53 -8.02 8.34
C LYS A 33 10.77 -9.14 9.07
N SER A 34 9.46 -9.19 8.85
CA SER A 34 8.53 -10.09 9.54
C SER A 34 7.63 -10.88 8.58
N GLU A 35 8.11 -11.13 7.37
CA GLU A 35 7.40 -11.81 6.30
C GLU A 35 6.95 -13.22 6.71
N ASN A 36 7.77 -13.90 7.52
CA ASN A 36 7.48 -15.24 8.04
C ASN A 36 6.23 -15.29 8.96
N ASN A 37 5.75 -14.13 9.43
CA ASN A 37 4.55 -14.05 10.25
C ASN A 37 3.26 -13.88 9.43
N THR A 38 3.34 -13.94 8.10
CA THR A 38 2.19 -13.86 7.22
C THR A 38 1.41 -15.17 7.25
N THR A 39 0.11 -15.09 7.50
CA THR A 39 -0.83 -16.22 7.46
C THR A 39 -2.06 -15.84 6.62
N ASN A 40 -2.94 -16.80 6.35
CA ASN A 40 -4.15 -16.54 5.58
C ASN A 40 -5.05 -15.48 6.20
N ASP A 41 -5.06 -15.36 7.53
CA ASP A 41 -5.95 -14.48 8.28
C ASP A 41 -5.24 -13.29 8.94
N SER A 42 -3.94 -13.08 8.68
CA SER A 42 -3.14 -12.06 9.37
C SER A 42 -3.33 -10.65 8.81
N ALA A 43 -3.77 -10.50 7.56
CA ALA A 43 -3.80 -9.22 6.85
C ALA A 43 -4.74 -8.20 7.51
N LYS A 44 -6.00 -8.58 7.76
CA LYS A 44 -6.96 -7.66 8.37
C LYS A 44 -6.55 -7.22 9.78
N PRO A 45 -6.19 -8.12 10.73
CA PRO A 45 -5.67 -7.71 12.03
C PRO A 45 -4.40 -6.85 11.97
N PHE A 46 -3.55 -7.05 10.95
CA PHE A 46 -2.38 -6.22 10.72
C PHE A 46 -2.77 -4.78 10.37
N VAL A 47 -3.68 -4.62 9.41
CA VAL A 47 -4.17 -3.30 8.97
C VAL A 47 -4.96 -2.60 10.08
N ASP A 48 -5.83 -3.32 10.80
CA ASP A 48 -6.59 -2.76 11.92
C ASP A 48 -5.66 -2.16 13.00
N ARG A 49 -4.54 -2.83 13.32
CA ARG A 49 -3.53 -2.27 14.23
C ARG A 49 -2.85 -1.03 13.68
N MET A 50 -2.57 -0.96 12.37
CA MET A 50 -2.00 0.22 11.73
C MET A 50 -2.95 1.42 11.84
N ILE A 51 -4.25 1.20 11.63
CA ILE A 51 -5.27 2.24 11.76
C ILE A 51 -5.40 2.70 13.22
N GLN A 52 -5.47 1.76 14.16
CA GLN A 52 -5.59 2.07 15.60
C GLN A 52 -4.38 2.83 16.16
N SER A 53 -3.19 2.53 15.66
CA SER A 53 -1.94 3.19 16.06
C SER A 53 -1.60 4.43 15.22
N GLU A 54 -2.49 4.83 14.31
CA GLU A 54 -2.30 5.96 13.38
C GLU A 54 -1.03 5.85 12.51
N HIS A 55 -0.55 4.62 12.26
CA HIS A 55 0.58 4.34 11.37
C HIS A 55 0.11 4.26 9.92
N TYR A 56 -0.44 5.37 9.41
CA TYR A 56 -1.09 5.41 8.11
C TYR A 56 -0.16 5.26 6.91
N ALA A 57 1.15 5.44 7.05
CA ALA A 57 2.08 5.39 5.92
C ALA A 57 2.00 4.07 5.14
N MET A 58 1.89 2.94 5.82
CA MET A 58 1.80 1.62 5.17
C MET A 58 0.49 1.43 4.41
N LEU A 59 -0.59 2.11 4.82
CA LEU A 59 -1.90 2.02 4.18
C LEU A 59 -1.90 2.59 2.74
N GLU A 60 -0.88 3.37 2.37
CA GLU A 60 -0.70 3.87 1.00
C GLU A 60 -0.49 2.75 -0.02
N HIS A 61 0.05 1.60 0.41
CA HIS A 61 0.30 0.45 -0.46
C HIS A 61 -0.97 -0.33 -0.81
N GLY A 62 -2.08 -0.07 -0.14
CA GLY A 62 -3.40 -0.65 -0.47
C GLY A 62 -4.17 0.27 -1.40
N THR A 63 -4.20 -0.06 -2.70
CA THR A 63 -4.98 0.70 -3.68
C THR A 63 -6.46 0.38 -3.54
N VAL A 64 -7.28 1.42 -3.53
CA VAL A 64 -8.74 1.33 -3.45
C VAL A 64 -9.37 1.88 -4.73
N TYR A 65 -10.21 1.09 -5.36
CA TYR A 65 -10.97 1.45 -6.54
C TYR A 65 -12.45 1.55 -6.17
N LEU A 66 -13.04 2.73 -6.36
CA LEU A 66 -14.45 2.99 -6.03
C LEU A 66 -15.20 3.42 -7.28
N VAL A 67 -16.49 3.08 -7.34
CA VAL A 67 -17.43 3.58 -8.34
C VAL A 67 -18.69 4.09 -7.66
N CYS A 68 -19.06 5.34 -7.93
CA CYS A 68 -20.27 5.96 -7.40
C CYS A 68 -20.97 6.82 -8.46
N ASN A 69 -22.10 7.43 -8.12
CA ASN A 69 -22.72 8.42 -8.99
C ASN A 69 -21.89 9.70 -8.97
N HIS A 70 -21.94 10.45 -10.07
CA HIS A 70 -21.18 11.69 -10.19
C HIS A 70 -21.48 12.66 -9.04
N GLY A 71 -20.42 13.12 -8.37
CA GLY A 71 -20.49 14.08 -7.26
C GLY A 71 -20.87 13.49 -5.91
N GLU A 72 -21.09 12.17 -5.80
CA GLU A 72 -21.48 11.51 -4.54
C GLU A 72 -20.34 11.48 -3.50
N LEU A 73 -19.09 11.39 -3.96
CA LEU A 73 -17.90 11.31 -3.11
C LEU A 73 -16.92 12.49 -3.38
N PRO A 74 -17.23 13.72 -2.97
CA PRO A 74 -16.45 14.91 -3.31
C PRO A 74 -15.05 14.91 -2.69
N LEU A 75 -14.80 14.17 -1.62
CA LEU A 75 -13.48 14.03 -0.99
C LEU A 75 -12.41 13.69 -2.02
N TYR A 76 -12.68 12.75 -2.91
CA TYR A 76 -11.66 12.20 -3.82
C TYR A 76 -11.39 13.08 -5.04
N THR A 77 -12.28 14.01 -5.36
CA THR A 77 -12.07 14.96 -6.47
C THR A 77 -11.05 16.04 -6.12
N THR A 78 -10.93 16.39 -4.85
CA THR A 78 -10.00 17.43 -4.35
C THR A 78 -8.75 16.84 -3.67
N ASN A 79 -8.78 15.57 -3.30
CA ASN A 79 -7.66 14.92 -2.64
C ASN A 79 -6.50 14.66 -3.61
N LYS A 80 -5.31 15.19 -3.30
CA LYS A 80 -4.11 15.09 -4.17
C LYS A 80 -3.59 13.68 -4.41
N PHE A 81 -3.97 12.71 -3.55
CA PHE A 81 -3.55 11.31 -3.65
C PHE A 81 -4.59 10.44 -4.36
N SER A 82 -5.69 11.06 -4.78
CA SER A 82 -6.77 10.40 -5.51
C SER A 82 -6.80 10.85 -6.97
N ARG A 83 -7.39 10.03 -7.84
CA ARG A 83 -7.74 10.37 -9.21
C ARG A 83 -9.19 9.99 -9.43
N CYS A 84 -9.93 10.88 -10.03
CA CYS A 84 -11.34 10.69 -10.33
C CYS A 84 -11.57 10.94 -11.81
N HIS A 85 -12.19 9.98 -12.50
CA HIS A 85 -12.62 10.10 -13.90
C HIS A 85 -14.13 9.95 -13.97
N THR A 86 -14.81 10.95 -14.51
CA THR A 86 -16.26 10.90 -14.71
C THR A 86 -16.60 10.36 -16.10
N ILE A 87 -17.30 9.24 -16.14
CA ILE A 87 -17.71 8.57 -17.38
C ILE A 87 -19.18 8.19 -17.27
N ASN A 88 -20.01 8.69 -18.20
CA ASN A 88 -21.45 8.37 -18.28
C ASN A 88 -22.19 8.58 -16.94
N GLY A 89 -21.92 9.69 -16.25
CA GLY A 89 -22.59 10.04 -15.00
C GLY A 89 -22.13 9.25 -13.76
N LYS A 90 -21.04 8.50 -13.87
CA LYS A 90 -20.39 7.82 -12.75
C LYS A 90 -18.96 8.31 -12.56
N ASP A 91 -18.54 8.38 -11.32
CA ASP A 91 -17.17 8.68 -10.92
C ASP A 91 -16.42 7.38 -10.63
N TYR A 92 -15.31 7.19 -11.36
CA TYR A 92 -14.35 6.11 -11.19
C TYR A 92 -13.14 6.66 -10.42
N ILE A 93 -13.00 6.22 -9.18
CA ILE A 93 -12.04 6.78 -8.24
C ILE A 93 -10.94 5.78 -7.96
N THR A 94 -9.68 6.19 -8.17
CA THR A 94 -8.49 5.48 -7.74
C THR A 94 -7.88 6.23 -6.57
N THR A 95 -7.80 5.58 -5.42
CA THR A 95 -7.24 6.13 -4.19
C THR A 95 -6.44 5.07 -3.43
N ASN A 96 -6.18 5.26 -2.15
CA ASN A 96 -5.55 4.28 -1.28
C ASN A 96 -6.21 4.27 0.11
N LEU A 97 -5.98 3.20 0.87
CA LEU A 97 -6.63 3.02 2.16
C LEU A 97 -6.24 4.10 3.19
N ARG A 98 -5.05 4.71 3.04
CA ARG A 98 -4.64 5.84 3.90
C ARG A 98 -5.59 7.01 3.77
N VAL A 99 -5.99 7.38 2.56
CA VAL A 99 -6.93 8.50 2.33
C VAL A 99 -8.25 8.24 3.04
N LEU A 100 -8.78 7.01 2.96
CA LEU A 100 -10.02 6.67 3.65
C LEU A 100 -9.85 6.76 5.18
N ALA A 101 -8.78 6.19 5.72
CA ALA A 101 -8.55 6.16 7.17
C ALA A 101 -8.32 7.55 7.76
N GLU A 102 -7.45 8.38 7.15
CA GLU A 102 -7.15 9.73 7.62
C GLU A 102 -8.37 10.68 7.56
N ASN A 103 -9.26 10.47 6.60
CA ASN A 103 -10.47 11.30 6.43
C ASN A 103 -11.72 10.69 7.08
N LYS A 104 -11.57 9.61 7.86
CA LYS A 104 -12.70 8.88 8.50
C LYS A 104 -13.76 8.42 7.51
N ALA A 105 -13.33 8.08 6.31
CA ALA A 105 -14.17 7.69 5.17
C ALA A 105 -14.11 6.17 4.89
N MET A 106 -13.84 5.34 5.91
CA MET A 106 -13.77 3.89 5.75
C MET A 106 -15.10 3.28 5.25
N ASP A 107 -16.22 3.90 5.56
CA ASP A 107 -17.55 3.48 5.07
C ASP A 107 -17.69 3.57 3.56
N ASP A 108 -16.81 4.34 2.88
CA ASP A 108 -16.82 4.46 1.42
C ASP A 108 -16.35 3.17 0.74
N LEU A 109 -15.76 2.21 1.46
CA LEU A 109 -15.48 0.87 0.96
C LEU A 109 -16.74 0.15 0.44
N LYS A 110 -17.96 0.57 0.83
CA LYS A 110 -19.20 0.07 0.24
C LYS A 110 -19.32 0.35 -1.27
N TYR A 111 -18.56 1.32 -1.80
CA TYR A 111 -18.47 1.64 -3.24
C TYR A 111 -17.35 0.90 -3.96
N PHE A 112 -16.65 -0.01 -3.27
CA PHE A 112 -15.55 -0.77 -3.86
C PHE A 112 -16.02 -1.60 -5.06
N SER A 113 -15.31 -1.47 -6.20
CA SER A 113 -15.68 -2.16 -7.45
C SER A 113 -14.57 -3.05 -8.00
N GLY A 114 -13.35 -2.84 -7.59
CA GLY A 114 -12.17 -3.38 -8.26
C GLY A 114 -11.67 -2.49 -9.40
N TYR A 115 -10.52 -2.85 -9.97
CA TYR A 115 -9.91 -2.12 -11.09
C TYR A 115 -10.71 -2.35 -12.38
N GLU A 116 -11.01 -1.28 -13.09
CA GLU A 116 -11.59 -1.30 -14.42
C GLU A 116 -10.67 -0.55 -15.40
N GLU A 117 -10.15 -1.27 -16.40
CA GLU A 117 -9.24 -0.72 -17.40
C GLU A 117 -9.90 0.42 -18.19
N GLY A 118 -9.13 1.48 -18.44
CA GLY A 118 -9.60 2.69 -19.13
C GLY A 118 -10.51 3.60 -18.30
N LYS A 119 -10.85 3.22 -17.07
CA LYS A 119 -11.68 4.01 -16.15
C LYS A 119 -10.95 4.39 -14.86
N HIS A 120 -10.13 3.48 -14.32
CA HIS A 120 -9.30 3.71 -13.18
C HIS A 120 -7.82 3.88 -13.56
N GLU A 121 -7.06 4.63 -12.75
CA GLU A 121 -5.60 4.67 -12.85
C GLU A 121 -4.98 3.38 -12.30
N LEU A 122 -4.23 2.66 -13.13
CA LEU A 122 -3.52 1.46 -12.66
C LEU A 122 -2.39 1.85 -11.70
N ARG A 123 -2.39 1.26 -10.51
CA ARG A 123 -1.29 1.37 -9.54
C ARG A 123 -0.65 0.01 -9.34
N ILE A 124 0.67 0.00 -9.33
CA ILE A 124 1.46 -1.21 -9.08
C ILE A 124 2.42 -0.97 -7.91
N THR A 125 2.77 -2.03 -7.21
CA THR A 125 3.85 -2.03 -6.22
C THR A 125 5.05 -2.74 -6.82
N VAL A 126 6.23 -2.13 -6.71
CA VAL A 126 7.49 -2.77 -7.11
C VAL A 126 8.34 -3.02 -5.87
N HIS A 127 8.73 -4.27 -5.66
CA HIS A 127 9.65 -4.65 -4.61
C HIS A 127 11.06 -4.67 -5.17
N PHE A 128 11.96 -3.92 -4.57
CA PHE A 128 13.37 -3.87 -4.94
C PHE A 128 14.24 -4.49 -3.86
N THR A 129 15.18 -5.34 -4.28
CA THR A 129 16.32 -5.74 -3.45
C THR A 129 17.55 -5.04 -4.00
N THR A 130 18.13 -4.12 -3.22
CA THR A 130 19.26 -3.30 -3.69
C THR A 130 20.07 -2.77 -2.50
N GLN A 131 21.17 -2.07 -2.80
CA GLN A 131 22.00 -1.45 -1.75
C GLN A 131 21.28 -0.25 -1.12
N ILE A 132 21.59 0.00 0.14
CA ILE A 132 21.03 1.11 0.93
C ILE A 132 21.26 2.49 0.31
N ALA A 133 22.37 2.67 -0.40
CA ALA A 133 22.64 3.94 -1.09
C ALA A 133 21.61 4.25 -2.18
N ILE A 134 21.14 3.22 -2.89
CA ILE A 134 20.10 3.36 -3.93
C ILE A 134 18.75 3.62 -3.30
N THR A 135 18.38 2.94 -2.21
CA THR A 135 17.11 3.21 -1.51
C THR A 135 17.02 4.64 -1.02
N ARG A 136 18.14 5.24 -0.59
CA ARG A 136 18.21 6.66 -0.20
C ARG A 136 17.88 7.62 -1.33
N GLU A 137 18.28 7.31 -2.56
CA GLU A 137 17.92 8.11 -3.74
C GLU A 137 16.43 7.91 -4.10
N TYR A 138 15.90 6.68 -4.03
CA TYR A 138 14.47 6.43 -4.22
C TYR A 138 13.59 7.22 -3.24
N ASN A 139 13.98 7.31 -1.97
CA ASN A 139 13.23 8.02 -0.94
C ASN A 139 13.11 9.54 -1.20
N ARG A 140 13.86 10.10 -2.14
CA ARG A 140 13.73 11.49 -2.56
C ARG A 140 12.57 11.71 -3.54
N HIS A 141 12.08 10.67 -4.21
CA HIS A 141 10.96 10.72 -5.13
C HIS A 141 9.64 10.70 -4.38
N ARG A 142 9.15 11.87 -3.96
CA ARG A 142 7.99 12.03 -3.10
C ARG A 142 6.64 11.76 -3.77
N ALA A 143 6.64 11.47 -5.08
CA ALA A 143 5.44 11.06 -5.80
C ALA A 143 5.05 9.59 -5.54
N ASN A 144 5.97 8.80 -4.97
CA ASN A 144 5.77 7.37 -4.70
C ASN A 144 5.58 7.12 -3.21
N SER A 145 4.74 6.13 -2.88
CA SER A 145 4.67 5.58 -1.53
C SER A 145 5.81 4.58 -1.34
N MET A 146 6.59 4.75 -0.28
CA MET A 146 7.80 3.97 -0.05
C MET A 146 7.70 3.19 1.26
N ALA A 147 8.03 1.90 1.21
CA ALA A 147 8.24 1.04 2.36
C ALA A 147 9.66 0.48 2.28
N GLU A 148 10.54 0.88 3.18
CA GLU A 148 11.92 0.41 3.24
C GLU A 148 12.15 -0.45 4.48
N GLN A 149 12.95 -1.50 4.36
CA GLN A 149 13.36 -2.29 5.51
C GLN A 149 14.08 -1.41 6.53
N SER A 150 13.54 -1.34 7.74
CA SER A 150 14.04 -0.44 8.77
C SER A 150 15.38 -0.90 9.34
N THR A 151 16.42 -0.11 9.15
CA THR A 151 17.74 -0.35 9.78
C THR A 151 17.76 -0.02 11.29
N ARG A 152 16.76 0.71 11.80
CA ARG A 152 16.61 1.01 13.22
C ARG A 152 15.88 -0.10 13.96
N TYR A 153 14.88 -0.69 13.36
CA TYR A 153 14.06 -1.74 13.94
C TYR A 153 14.73 -3.09 13.83
N CYS A 154 15.31 -3.38 12.66
CA CYS A 154 16.04 -4.62 12.40
C CYS A 154 17.48 -4.48 12.94
N ASN A 155 17.71 -4.95 14.18
CA ASN A 155 19.06 -4.94 14.76
C ASN A 155 19.82 -6.19 14.32
N TYR A 156 20.71 -6.02 13.36
CA TYR A 156 21.52 -7.09 12.76
C TYR A 156 22.68 -7.57 13.67
N SER A 157 22.94 -6.92 14.81
CA SER A 157 23.98 -7.36 15.76
C SER A 157 23.56 -8.53 16.65
N LYS A 158 22.28 -8.90 16.63
CA LYS A 158 21.73 -9.99 17.44
C LYS A 158 21.08 -10.99 16.50
N ASN A 159 21.72 -12.03 16.05
CA ASN A 159 21.27 -13.16 15.19
C ASN A 159 19.74 -13.45 15.09
N LYS A 160 18.91 -12.42 15.28
CA LYS A 160 17.45 -12.50 15.29
C LYS A 160 16.85 -12.42 13.88
N PHE A 161 17.65 -12.06 12.89
CA PHE A 161 17.23 -11.77 11.52
C PHE A 161 18.09 -12.49 10.47
N ASP A 162 18.51 -13.74 10.75
CA ASP A 162 19.30 -14.58 9.85
C ASP A 162 20.52 -13.85 9.26
N ASN A 163 21.36 -13.30 10.12
CA ASN A 163 22.57 -12.57 9.73
C ASN A 163 23.75 -13.53 9.50
N GLU A 164 23.56 -14.58 8.73
CA GLU A 164 24.67 -15.40 8.26
C GLU A 164 25.40 -14.77 7.07
#